data_9959dd0671298e4e441d6720bb8dae93
#
_entry.id   9959dd0671298e4e441d6720bb8dae93
#
_cell.length_a   1.000
_cell.length_b   1.000
_cell.length_c   1.000
_cell.angle_alpha   90.00
_cell.angle_beta   90.00
_cell.angle_gamma   90.00
#
_symmetry.space_group_name_H-M   'P 1'
#
loop_
_entity.id
_entity.type
_entity.pdbx_description
1 polymer ?
#
loop_
_entity_poly.entity_id
_entity_poly.type
_entity_poly.pdbx_seq_one_letter_code
_entity_poly.pdbx_strand_id
1 'polypeptide(L)'
;MRKKRILAVVAAATLALSMVGCGSGGSSGGGSSSSGVANKDKPLCWFNRQPSNSSTGELDKDALSYNKDTYYVGFDANQGAELQGQMVLDYIKANAATIDRNGDGVIGYVLAIGDIGHNDSIARTRGVRSALGTGVDANGAVDSTPAGTNVDGKATVVQDAKLDIDGKTYTIRELASQEMK
;
A
#
# COMPACT_ATOMS: atom_id res chain seq x y z
N MET A 1 -45.15 2.82 14.82
CA MET A 1 -45.09 1.93 13.64
C MET A 1 -44.07 2.31 12.56
N ARG A 2 -43.04 3.15 12.84
CA ARG A 2 -42.02 3.57 11.86
C ARG A 2 -40.68 2.82 11.95
N LYS A 3 -40.43 2.09 13.03
CA LYS A 3 -39.14 1.41 13.26
C LYS A 3 -38.98 0.06 12.54
N LYS A 4 -40.04 -0.57 12.09
CA LYS A 4 -40.00 -1.88 11.41
C LYS A 4 -39.66 -1.81 9.91
N ARG A 5 -39.83 -0.64 9.28
CA ARG A 5 -39.57 -0.50 7.83
C ARG A 5 -38.11 -0.22 7.47
N ILE A 6 -37.33 0.32 8.41
CA ILE A 6 -35.91 0.65 8.17
C ILE A 6 -35.06 -0.62 8.23
N LEU A 7 -35.42 -1.60 9.08
CA LEU A 7 -34.69 -2.85 9.21
C LEU A 7 -34.78 -3.76 7.96
N ALA A 8 -35.94 -3.69 7.26
CA ALA A 8 -36.16 -4.48 6.06
C ALA A 8 -35.39 -3.99 4.83
N VAL A 9 -35.07 -2.70 4.77
CA VAL A 9 -34.32 -2.11 3.65
C VAL A 9 -32.84 -2.41 3.78
N VAL A 10 -32.30 -2.43 4.99
CA VAL A 10 -30.89 -2.77 5.23
C VAL A 10 -30.62 -4.27 4.99
N ALA A 11 -31.57 -5.14 5.33
CA ALA A 11 -31.43 -6.58 5.08
C ALA A 11 -31.49 -6.95 3.59
N ALA A 12 -32.25 -6.20 2.79
CA ALA A 12 -32.33 -6.43 1.35
C ALA A 12 -31.06 -5.95 0.60
N ALA A 13 -30.41 -4.91 1.10
CA ALA A 13 -29.16 -4.40 0.52
C ALA A 13 -27.98 -5.34 0.77
N THR A 14 -27.94 -6.00 1.93
CA THR A 14 -26.84 -6.94 2.25
C THR A 14 -26.94 -8.27 1.48
N LEU A 15 -28.13 -8.70 1.07
CA LEU A 15 -28.26 -9.92 0.26
C LEU A 15 -27.89 -9.72 -1.22
N ALA A 16 -27.98 -8.51 -1.73
CA ALA A 16 -27.61 -8.23 -3.13
C ALA A 16 -26.07 -8.13 -3.35
N LEU A 17 -25.30 -7.86 -2.29
CA LEU A 17 -23.83 -7.78 -2.37
C LEU A 17 -23.14 -9.14 -2.28
N SER A 18 -23.81 -10.19 -1.83
CA SER A 18 -23.18 -11.51 -1.62
C SER A 18 -23.11 -12.40 -2.87
N MET A 19 -23.63 -11.97 -4.02
CA MET A 19 -23.63 -12.78 -5.25
C MET A 19 -22.60 -12.38 -6.32
N VAL A 20 -21.70 -11.46 -6.05
CA VAL A 20 -20.70 -11.02 -7.04
C VAL A 20 -19.27 -11.48 -6.70
N GLY A 21 -19.11 -12.39 -5.78
CA GLY A 21 -17.81 -12.77 -5.30
C GLY A 21 -17.51 -14.25 -5.18
N CYS A 22 -17.77 -15.07 -6.20
CA CYS A 22 -17.17 -16.40 -6.30
C CYS A 22 -17.08 -16.85 -7.75
N GLY A 23 -16.01 -16.50 -8.41
CA GLY A 23 -15.51 -17.15 -9.60
C GLY A 23 -14.08 -17.59 -9.31
N SER A 24 -13.92 -18.84 -8.90
CA SER A 24 -12.62 -19.48 -8.73
C SER A 24 -11.95 -19.68 -10.10
N GLY A 25 -10.68 -19.37 -10.18
CA GLY A 25 -9.83 -19.98 -11.17
C GLY A 25 -9.06 -19.01 -12.06
N GLY A 26 -7.75 -19.03 -11.96
CA GLY A 26 -6.84 -18.69 -13.03
C GLY A 26 -6.12 -17.37 -12.88
N SER A 27 -4.86 -17.48 -12.56
CA SER A 27 -3.83 -16.47 -12.69
C SER A 27 -3.90 -15.67 -13.98
N SER A 28 -3.56 -14.44 -13.84
CA SER A 28 -2.71 -13.64 -14.72
C SER A 28 -3.18 -12.18 -14.75
N GLY A 29 -2.21 -11.33 -14.64
CA GLY A 29 -2.34 -9.89 -14.59
C GLY A 29 -3.21 -9.36 -15.71
N GLY A 30 -4.06 -8.48 -15.32
CA GLY A 30 -4.88 -7.73 -16.25
C GLY A 30 -5.48 -6.60 -15.48
N GLY A 31 -5.19 -5.38 -15.91
CA GLY A 31 -5.90 -4.21 -15.44
C GLY A 31 -7.39 -4.51 -15.46
N SER A 32 -8.07 -4.21 -14.36
CA SER A 32 -9.52 -4.32 -14.29
C SER A 32 -10.14 -3.38 -15.32
N SER A 33 -10.27 -3.88 -16.54
CA SER A 33 -11.15 -3.21 -17.47
C SER A 33 -12.57 -3.36 -16.94
N SER A 34 -13.18 -2.25 -16.61
CA SER A 34 -14.57 -2.11 -16.15
C SER A 34 -15.63 -2.64 -17.13
N SER A 35 -15.20 -3.23 -18.24
CA SER A 35 -16.05 -3.72 -19.32
C SER A 35 -16.92 -4.94 -19.00
N GLY A 36 -16.75 -5.55 -17.84
CA GLY A 36 -17.46 -6.77 -17.44
C GLY A 36 -18.56 -6.59 -16.39
N VAL A 37 -18.82 -5.40 -15.91
CA VAL A 37 -19.84 -5.20 -14.88
C VAL A 37 -21.24 -5.11 -15.49
N ALA A 38 -22.11 -6.04 -15.08
CA ALA A 38 -23.44 -6.24 -15.65
C ALA A 38 -24.43 -5.10 -15.37
N ASN A 39 -24.12 -4.14 -14.51
CA ASN A 39 -25.07 -3.11 -14.03
C ASN A 39 -24.48 -1.70 -14.16
N LYS A 40 -24.14 -1.28 -15.39
CA LYS A 40 -23.51 0.02 -15.67
C LYS A 40 -24.25 1.24 -15.11
N ASP A 41 -25.56 1.14 -14.92
CA ASP A 41 -26.43 2.25 -14.52
C ASP A 41 -26.73 2.24 -13.01
N LYS A 42 -26.16 1.31 -12.27
CA LYS A 42 -26.42 1.18 -10.83
C LYS A 42 -25.30 1.83 -10.01
N PRO A 43 -25.64 2.39 -8.85
CA PRO A 43 -24.62 2.84 -7.91
C PRO A 43 -23.67 1.73 -7.55
N LEU A 44 -22.37 2.04 -7.55
CA LEU A 44 -21.29 1.14 -7.16
C LEU A 44 -20.58 1.73 -5.94
N CYS A 45 -20.47 0.97 -4.87
CA CYS A 45 -19.72 1.36 -3.70
C CYS A 45 -18.59 0.35 -3.43
N TRP A 46 -17.38 0.80 -3.58
CA TRP A 46 -16.21 0.10 -3.10
C TRP A 46 -16.07 0.34 -1.60
N PHE A 47 -15.73 -0.68 -0.83
CA PHE A 47 -15.52 -0.52 0.61
C PHE A 47 -14.35 -1.36 1.09
N ASN A 48 -13.77 -0.98 2.24
CA ASN A 48 -12.63 -1.61 2.88
C ASN A 48 -11.34 -1.47 2.06
N ARG A 49 -11.22 -2.11 0.91
CA ARG A 49 -10.05 -1.99 0.03
C ARG A 49 -10.34 -1.01 -1.11
N GLN A 50 -9.47 -0.05 -1.26
CA GLN A 50 -9.55 0.83 -2.43
C GLN A 50 -9.30 0.03 -3.71
N PRO A 51 -10.00 0.35 -4.82
CA PRO A 51 -9.58 -0.13 -6.12
C PRO A 51 -8.19 0.44 -6.41
N SER A 52 -7.25 -0.43 -6.72
CA SER A 52 -5.85 -0.03 -6.89
C SER A 52 -5.24 -0.64 -8.13
N ASN A 53 -4.33 0.09 -8.71
CA ASN A 53 -3.47 -0.43 -9.77
C ASN A 53 -2.61 -1.56 -9.19
N SER A 54 -2.65 -2.72 -9.82
CA SER A 54 -1.96 -3.93 -9.34
C SER A 54 -0.43 -3.81 -9.32
N SER A 55 0.13 -2.91 -10.13
CA SER A 55 1.57 -2.73 -10.24
C SER A 55 2.09 -1.66 -9.27
N THR A 56 1.33 -0.58 -9.06
CA THR A 56 1.78 0.55 -8.25
C THR A 56 1.14 0.62 -6.87
N GLY A 57 0.03 -0.10 -6.64
CA GLY A 57 -0.76 0.01 -5.40
C GLY A 57 -1.49 1.35 -5.24
N GLU A 58 -1.41 2.23 -6.24
CA GLU A 58 -2.09 3.53 -6.23
C GLU A 58 -3.57 3.37 -6.52
N LEU A 59 -4.35 4.38 -6.10
CA LEU A 59 -5.78 4.43 -6.37
C LEU A 59 -6.07 4.35 -7.88
N ASP A 60 -6.89 3.38 -8.25
CA ASP A 60 -7.39 3.25 -9.63
C ASP A 60 -8.53 4.25 -9.85
N LYS A 61 -8.19 5.38 -10.44
CA LYS A 61 -9.15 6.45 -10.73
C LYS A 61 -10.16 6.04 -11.79
N ASP A 62 -9.79 5.17 -12.72
CA ASP A 62 -10.69 4.69 -13.77
C ASP A 62 -11.78 3.80 -13.17
N ALA A 63 -11.43 2.95 -12.20
CA ALA A 63 -12.41 2.16 -11.46
C ALA A 63 -13.39 3.03 -10.67
N LEU A 64 -12.93 4.17 -10.13
CA LEU A 64 -13.81 5.13 -9.44
C LEU A 64 -14.62 6.02 -10.38
N SER A 65 -14.18 6.14 -11.63
CA SER A 65 -14.88 6.92 -12.68
C SER A 65 -15.82 6.07 -13.53
N TYR A 66 -16.08 4.83 -13.10
CA TYR A 66 -16.88 3.88 -13.85
C TYR A 66 -18.27 4.41 -14.23
N ASN A 67 -18.95 5.07 -13.31
CA ASN A 67 -20.15 5.88 -13.55
C ASN A 67 -20.24 7.03 -12.54
N LYS A 68 -21.19 7.93 -12.72
CA LYS A 68 -21.37 9.10 -11.85
C LYS A 68 -21.75 8.74 -10.39
N ASP A 69 -22.23 7.53 -10.16
CA ASP A 69 -22.68 7.03 -8.86
C ASP A 69 -21.72 5.94 -8.34
N THR A 70 -20.43 6.08 -8.62
CA THR A 70 -19.36 5.22 -8.09
C THR A 70 -18.70 5.91 -6.90
N TYR A 71 -18.60 5.19 -5.78
CA TYR A 71 -18.07 5.70 -4.51
C TYR A 71 -17.04 4.74 -3.92
N TYR A 72 -16.12 5.27 -3.15
CA TYR A 72 -15.24 4.50 -2.28
C TYR A 72 -15.37 4.99 -0.84
N VAL A 73 -15.55 4.05 0.08
CA VAL A 73 -15.57 4.31 1.52
C VAL A 73 -14.55 3.40 2.19
N GLY A 74 -13.45 3.96 2.60
CA GLY A 74 -12.37 3.20 3.23
C GLY A 74 -11.17 4.05 3.59
N PHE A 75 -10.08 3.36 3.88
CA PHE A 75 -8.79 3.96 4.24
C PHE A 75 -8.00 4.29 2.96
N ASP A 76 -7.36 5.45 2.95
CA ASP A 76 -6.35 5.78 1.93
C ASP A 76 -5.00 5.20 2.35
N ALA A 77 -4.63 4.09 1.72
CA ALA A 77 -3.41 3.38 2.04
C ALA A 77 -2.14 4.19 1.71
N ASN A 78 -2.18 5.05 0.69
CA ASN A 78 -1.03 5.88 0.33
C ASN A 78 -0.84 7.01 1.35
N GLN A 79 -1.91 7.69 1.74
CA GLN A 79 -1.85 8.71 2.80
C GLN A 79 -1.33 8.10 4.12
N GLY A 80 -1.84 6.93 4.49
CA GLY A 80 -1.37 6.23 5.69
C GLY A 80 0.10 5.81 5.59
N ALA A 81 0.56 5.45 4.39
CA ALA A 81 1.96 5.11 4.14
C ALA A 81 2.88 6.33 4.28
N GLU A 82 2.51 7.46 3.73
CA GLU A 82 3.25 8.71 3.84
C GLU A 82 3.37 9.15 5.31
N LEU A 83 2.27 9.13 6.05
CA LEU A 83 2.28 9.47 7.47
C LEU A 83 3.17 8.51 8.27
N GLN A 84 3.09 7.21 8.02
CA GLN A 84 3.93 6.21 8.68
C GLN A 84 5.42 6.45 8.37
N GLY A 85 5.75 6.69 7.12
CA GLY A 85 7.13 6.98 6.71
C GLY A 85 7.67 8.26 7.36
N GLN A 86 6.86 9.31 7.40
CA GLN A 86 7.22 10.57 8.05
C GLN A 86 7.43 10.41 9.56
N MET A 87 6.58 9.65 10.25
CA MET A 87 6.75 9.37 11.68
C MET A 87 8.08 8.67 11.97
N VAL A 88 8.47 7.69 11.14
CA VAL A 88 9.76 7.00 11.27
C VAL A 88 10.93 7.94 11.04
N LEU A 89 10.84 8.78 10.00
CA LEU A 89 11.86 9.77 9.68
C LEU A 89 12.03 10.80 10.81
N ASP A 90 10.93 11.30 11.36
CA ASP A 90 10.95 12.27 12.46
C ASP A 90 11.55 11.64 13.74
N TYR A 91 11.22 10.38 14.02
CA TYR A 91 11.84 9.65 15.13
C TYR A 91 13.35 9.50 14.94
N ILE A 92 13.81 9.14 13.73
CA ILE A 92 15.23 9.05 13.41
C ILE A 92 15.92 10.39 13.62
N LYS A 93 15.35 11.48 13.09
CA LYS A 93 15.91 12.84 13.25
C LYS A 93 16.05 13.26 14.71
N ALA A 94 15.05 12.95 15.51
CA ALA A 94 15.06 13.33 16.93
C ALA A 94 16.00 12.45 17.78
N ASN A 95 16.37 11.25 17.33
CA ASN A 95 17.05 10.26 18.17
C ASN A 95 18.32 9.70 17.53
N ALA A 96 18.82 10.27 16.44
CA ALA A 96 19.93 9.70 15.66
C ALA A 96 21.15 9.30 16.50
N ALA A 97 21.59 10.17 17.39
CA ALA A 97 22.74 9.92 18.26
C ALA A 97 22.52 8.75 19.26
N THR A 98 21.28 8.50 19.64
CA THR A 98 20.92 7.41 20.57
C THR A 98 20.72 6.09 19.84
N ILE A 99 20.20 6.14 18.60
CA ILE A 99 19.96 4.97 17.75
C ILE A 99 21.29 4.41 17.22
N ASP A 100 22.19 5.29 16.83
CA ASP A 100 23.56 4.95 16.38
C ASP A 100 24.43 4.57 17.60
N ARG A 101 24.16 3.37 18.15
CA ARG A 101 24.78 2.93 19.42
C ARG A 101 26.26 2.66 19.34
N ASN A 102 26.77 2.24 18.18
CA ASN A 102 28.17 1.94 17.94
C ASN A 102 28.94 3.16 17.40
N GLY A 103 28.25 4.24 17.07
CA GLY A 103 28.84 5.49 16.62
C GLY A 103 29.39 5.46 15.21
N ASP A 104 29.06 4.43 14.40
CA ASP A 104 29.58 4.28 13.04
C ASP A 104 28.87 5.15 11.99
N GLY A 105 27.84 5.87 12.40
CA GLY A 105 27.05 6.73 11.52
C GLY A 105 26.06 5.97 10.64
N VAL A 106 25.80 4.68 10.93
CA VAL A 106 24.82 3.87 10.20
C VAL A 106 23.60 3.61 11.06
N ILE A 107 22.44 4.04 10.60
CA ILE A 107 21.14 3.75 11.21
C ILE A 107 20.50 2.65 10.39
N GLY A 108 20.54 1.43 10.91
CA GLY A 108 19.96 0.26 10.27
C GLY A 108 18.51 0.04 10.71
N TYR A 109 17.65 -0.39 9.78
CA TYR A 109 16.29 -0.81 10.09
C TYR A 109 15.96 -2.17 9.47
N VAL A 110 14.95 -2.83 10.04
CA VAL A 110 14.37 -4.06 9.52
C VAL A 110 12.92 -3.78 9.15
N LEU A 111 12.50 -4.21 7.96
CA LEU A 111 11.15 -4.00 7.46
C LEU A 111 10.38 -5.32 7.42
N ALA A 112 9.42 -5.48 8.33
CA ALA A 112 8.44 -6.55 8.29
C ALA A 112 7.29 -6.13 7.38
N ILE A 113 7.15 -6.82 6.25
CA ILE A 113 6.16 -6.53 5.22
C ILE A 113 5.00 -7.49 5.41
N GLY A 114 3.75 -7.01 5.33
CA GLY A 114 2.58 -7.88 5.28
C GLY A 114 2.53 -8.67 3.97
N ASP A 115 1.36 -9.18 3.61
CA ASP A 115 1.16 -9.85 2.33
C ASP A 115 1.56 -8.92 1.17
N ILE A 116 2.58 -9.31 0.41
CA ILE A 116 3.13 -8.51 -0.70
C ILE A 116 2.14 -8.29 -1.84
N GLY A 117 1.09 -9.10 -1.93
CA GLY A 117 -0.03 -8.93 -2.86
C GLY A 117 -1.14 -8.01 -2.35
N HIS A 118 -1.04 -7.53 -1.10
CA HIS A 118 -2.07 -6.67 -0.52
C HIS A 118 -1.76 -5.19 -0.73
N ASN A 119 -2.73 -4.42 -1.23
CA ASN A 119 -2.56 -3.01 -1.58
C ASN A 119 -1.98 -2.16 -0.44
N ASP A 120 -2.46 -2.36 0.79
CA ASP A 120 -1.96 -1.61 1.95
C ASP A 120 -0.50 -1.95 2.26
N SER A 121 -0.09 -3.22 2.12
CA SER A 121 1.30 -3.65 2.32
C SER A 121 2.22 -3.03 1.26
N ILE A 122 1.78 -3.00 0.01
CA ILE A 122 2.48 -2.33 -1.09
C ILE A 122 2.66 -0.85 -0.76
N ALA A 123 1.58 -0.15 -0.43
CA ALA A 123 1.61 1.28 -0.14
C ALA A 123 2.49 1.60 1.09
N ARG A 124 2.36 0.83 2.18
CA ARG A 124 3.13 1.06 3.42
C ARG A 124 4.61 0.80 3.23
N THR A 125 4.99 -0.27 2.54
CA THR A 125 6.40 -0.56 2.23
C THR A 125 7.02 0.57 1.43
N ARG A 126 6.35 1.01 0.36
CA ARG A 126 6.78 2.14 -0.45
C ARG A 126 6.88 3.42 0.36
N GLY A 127 5.88 3.73 1.17
CA GLY A 127 5.85 4.96 1.96
C GLY A 127 7.01 5.06 2.93
N VAL A 128 7.35 3.99 3.65
CA VAL A 128 8.51 3.95 4.55
C VAL A 128 9.81 4.12 3.77
N ARG A 129 10.01 3.35 2.71
CA ARG A 129 11.24 3.43 1.89
C ARG A 129 11.38 4.78 1.20
N SER A 130 10.28 5.34 0.69
CA SER A 130 10.26 6.67 0.09
C SER A 130 10.68 7.74 1.08
N ALA A 131 10.10 7.75 2.28
CA ALA A 131 10.42 8.72 3.32
C ALA A 131 11.88 8.62 3.78
N LEU A 132 12.41 7.39 3.86
CA LEU A 132 13.80 7.14 4.24
C LEU A 132 14.79 7.27 3.08
N GLY A 133 14.30 7.35 1.85
CA GLY A 133 15.13 7.45 0.63
C GLY A 133 15.86 6.16 0.24
N THR A 134 15.42 5.00 0.73
CA THR A 134 16.18 3.73 0.62
C THR A 134 15.71 2.76 -0.45
N GLY A 135 14.47 2.85 -0.94
CA GLY A 135 13.93 1.84 -1.85
C GLY A 135 13.92 2.28 -3.30
N VAL A 136 14.58 1.54 -4.18
CA VAL A 136 14.62 1.82 -5.63
C VAL A 136 14.43 0.53 -6.41
N ASP A 137 13.48 0.51 -7.33
CA ASP A 137 13.32 -0.57 -8.31
C ASP A 137 14.26 -0.41 -9.51
N ALA A 138 14.17 -1.32 -10.46
CA ALA A 138 14.98 -1.30 -11.67
C ALA A 138 14.80 -0.04 -12.56
N ASN A 139 13.70 0.71 -12.35
CA ASN A 139 13.37 1.93 -13.09
C ASN A 139 13.63 3.19 -12.26
N GLY A 140 14.14 3.06 -11.06
CA GLY A 140 14.37 4.18 -10.13
C GLY A 140 13.16 4.53 -9.27
N ALA A 141 12.05 3.81 -9.40
CA ALA A 141 10.87 3.96 -8.53
C ALA A 141 11.08 3.21 -7.21
N VAL A 142 10.32 3.60 -6.18
CA VAL A 142 10.38 2.94 -4.87
C VAL A 142 9.65 1.60 -4.94
N ASP A 143 10.39 0.52 -4.70
CA ASP A 143 9.86 -0.84 -4.68
C ASP A 143 9.09 -1.13 -3.39
N SER A 144 8.15 -2.07 -3.47
CA SER A 144 7.32 -2.55 -2.35
C SER A 144 7.60 -3.99 -1.95
N THR A 145 8.53 -4.66 -2.63
CA THR A 145 8.85 -6.08 -2.37
C THR A 145 10.02 -6.25 -1.40
N PRO A 146 10.17 -7.41 -0.75
CA PRO A 146 11.34 -7.69 0.09
C PRO A 146 12.66 -7.59 -0.68
N ALA A 147 13.71 -7.13 -0.01
CA ALA A 147 15.05 -7.05 -0.59
C ALA A 147 15.52 -8.42 -1.11
N GLY A 148 16.11 -8.45 -2.29
CA GLY A 148 16.55 -9.69 -2.95
C GLY A 148 15.44 -10.49 -3.62
N THR A 149 14.16 -10.11 -3.51
CA THR A 149 13.06 -10.74 -4.23
C THR A 149 13.17 -10.44 -5.72
N ASN A 150 13.00 -11.47 -6.55
CA ASN A 150 13.00 -11.29 -8.00
C ASN A 150 11.60 -10.90 -8.49
N VAL A 151 11.53 -9.77 -9.16
CA VAL A 151 10.33 -9.30 -9.87
C VAL A 151 10.71 -9.18 -11.34
N ASP A 152 9.99 -9.85 -12.21
CA ASP A 152 10.27 -9.88 -13.65
C ASP A 152 11.73 -10.22 -14.00
N GLY A 153 12.33 -11.16 -13.25
CA GLY A 153 13.72 -11.58 -13.44
C GLY A 153 14.77 -10.60 -12.93
N LYS A 154 14.37 -9.56 -12.20
CA LYS A 154 15.26 -8.60 -11.56
C LYS A 154 15.14 -8.66 -10.05
N ALA A 155 16.28 -8.70 -9.36
CA ALA A 155 16.28 -8.64 -7.90
C ALA A 155 15.90 -7.23 -7.42
N THR A 156 15.05 -7.18 -6.38
CA THR A 156 14.77 -5.93 -5.69
C THR A 156 16.01 -5.41 -4.99
N VAL A 157 16.43 -4.21 -5.36
CA VAL A 157 17.60 -3.54 -4.80
C VAL A 157 17.12 -2.43 -3.86
N VAL A 158 17.58 -2.49 -2.61
CA VAL A 158 17.36 -1.43 -1.62
C VAL A 158 18.68 -0.72 -1.39
N GLN A 159 18.72 0.58 -1.66
CA GLN A 159 19.92 1.39 -1.60
C GLN A 159 20.04 2.11 -0.26
N ASP A 160 21.26 2.38 0.17
CA ASP A 160 21.52 3.25 1.31
C ASP A 160 21.10 4.69 0.97
N ALA A 161 20.50 5.36 1.94
CA ALA A 161 20.22 6.80 1.87
C ALA A 161 21.16 7.58 2.78
N LYS A 162 21.35 8.87 2.49
CA LYS A 162 22.08 9.80 3.35
C LYS A 162 21.11 10.79 3.98
N LEU A 163 21.29 11.04 5.26
CA LEU A 163 20.46 11.95 6.03
C LEU A 163 21.36 12.83 6.91
N ASP A 164 21.29 14.12 6.69
CA ASP A 164 22.03 15.09 7.49
C ASP A 164 21.18 15.52 8.69
N ILE A 165 21.73 15.35 9.88
CA ILE A 165 21.10 15.69 11.15
C ILE A 165 22.12 16.42 12.00
N ASP A 166 21.85 17.66 12.37
CA ASP A 166 22.69 18.49 13.25
C ASP A 166 24.17 18.56 12.82
N GLY A 167 24.39 18.62 11.50
CA GLY A 167 25.73 18.72 10.92
C GLY A 167 26.50 17.40 10.83
N LYS A 168 25.89 16.27 11.20
CA LYS A 168 26.44 14.92 10.99
C LYS A 168 25.62 14.19 9.92
N THR A 169 26.31 13.59 8.95
CA THR A 169 25.69 12.76 7.92
C THR A 169 25.56 11.32 8.41
N TYR A 170 24.35 10.83 8.48
CA TYR A 170 24.05 9.42 8.76
C TYR A 170 23.72 8.64 7.47
N THR A 171 24.05 7.37 7.48
CA THR A 171 23.62 6.43 6.45
C THR A 171 22.41 5.67 6.95
N ILE A 172 21.29 5.76 6.25
CA ILE A 172 20.09 4.96 6.53
C ILE A 172 20.15 3.71 5.68
N ARG A 173 20.03 2.55 6.31
CA ARG A 173 20.20 1.25 5.63
C ARG A 173 19.11 0.27 6.01
N GLU A 174 18.48 -0.33 5.00
CA GLU A 174 17.62 -1.50 5.20
C GLU A 174 18.51 -2.74 5.38
N LEU A 175 18.55 -3.26 6.60
CA LEU A 175 19.37 -4.44 6.93
C LEU A 175 18.73 -5.72 6.44
N ALA A 176 17.41 -5.80 6.51
CA ALA A 176 16.62 -6.92 6.05
C ALA A 176 15.16 -6.49 5.82
N SER A 177 14.49 -7.20 4.94
CA SER A 177 13.03 -7.13 4.78
C SER A 177 12.49 -8.51 4.43
N GLN A 178 11.30 -8.81 4.95
CA GLN A 178 10.68 -10.10 4.73
C GLN A 178 9.16 -9.98 4.79
N GLU A 179 8.49 -10.74 3.92
CA GLU A 179 7.06 -10.95 4.03
C GLU A 179 6.74 -11.78 5.29
N MET A 180 5.81 -11.28 6.09
CA MET A 180 5.35 -11.94 7.31
C MET A 180 4.01 -12.60 7.03
N LYS A 181 4.01 -13.93 6.99
CA LYS A 181 2.80 -14.76 6.81
C LYS A 181 2.39 -15.40 8.11
#